data_6e2567fa4b67a561783ca8972d96379d
#
_entry.id   6e2567fa4b67a561783ca8972d96379d
#
_cell.length_a   1.000
_cell.length_b   1.000
_cell.length_c   1.000
_cell.angle_alpha   90.00
_cell.angle_beta   90.00
_cell.angle_gamma   90.00
#
_symmetry.space_group_name_H-M   'P 1'
#
loop_
_entity.id
_entity.type
_entity.pdbx_description
1 polymer ?
#
loop_
_entity_poly.entity_id
_entity_poly.type
_entity_poly.pdbx_seq_one_letter_code
_entity_poly.pdbx_strand_id
1 'polypeptide(L)'
;TLTGLPPTIEEVDALLADDSPDAYEKAVDRLLASPHYGVHMALPWLDAARYSDSSGYQADWERYQWPWRDWVVDALNANMPFDQFTIEQLAGDLLPGATREQKIATGFNRNHRINDEGGSLDAEFEVEYVVDRVETTSTVWLGLSAGCARCHDHKYDPVSQREFYQLYAYFNNVPEKGIDGRKGGAKPFIEIPNEEAVKELAGVRERIRQAEAEQKEAEAAGKGPRSDALKEEIEWARKHIKWLERNQKGMAMVMVEMPNPRPTYILKRGDYQQPDKSEVIKPALPGVFGSLPESLPNNRLGLARWLMGPENPLTARVIANR
;
A
#
# COMPACT_ATOMS: atom_id res chain seq x y z
N THR A 1 17.18 -14.64 -10.33
CA THR A 1 17.42 -13.38 -9.60
C THR A 1 16.43 -12.29 -10.04
N LEU A 2 16.21 -12.07 -11.36
CA LEU A 2 15.34 -10.99 -11.83
C LEU A 2 13.84 -11.27 -11.67
N THR A 3 13.42 -12.52 -11.87
CA THR A 3 11.99 -12.91 -11.84
C THR A 3 11.61 -13.79 -10.65
N GLY A 4 12.59 -14.23 -9.85
CA GLY A 4 12.37 -15.17 -8.75
C GLY A 4 11.96 -16.58 -9.18
N LEU A 5 11.93 -16.87 -10.48
CA LEU A 5 11.53 -18.15 -11.04
C LEU A 5 12.74 -18.90 -11.63
N PRO A 6 12.75 -20.25 -11.59
CA PRO A 6 13.71 -21.03 -12.36
C PRO A 6 13.43 -20.88 -13.85
N PRO A 7 14.45 -20.98 -14.72
CA PRO A 7 14.23 -21.00 -16.17
C PRO A 7 13.48 -22.26 -16.59
N THR A 8 12.72 -22.19 -17.68
CA THR A 8 12.16 -23.37 -18.33
C THR A 8 13.25 -24.10 -19.14
N ILE A 9 12.98 -25.35 -19.54
CA ILE A 9 13.93 -26.10 -20.38
C ILE A 9 14.14 -25.39 -21.71
N GLU A 10 13.07 -24.90 -22.32
CA GLU A 10 13.11 -24.16 -23.59
C GLU A 10 13.94 -22.87 -23.49
N GLU A 11 13.87 -22.17 -22.36
CA GLU A 11 14.67 -20.97 -22.12
C GLU A 11 16.16 -21.29 -21.99
N VAL A 12 16.51 -22.41 -21.35
CA VAL A 12 17.89 -22.89 -21.25
C VAL A 12 18.42 -23.30 -22.64
N ASP A 13 17.66 -24.11 -23.39
CA ASP A 13 18.02 -24.57 -24.73
C ASP A 13 18.18 -23.38 -25.69
N ALA A 14 17.30 -22.38 -25.63
CA ALA A 14 17.41 -21.18 -26.46
C ALA A 14 18.67 -20.36 -26.15
N LEU A 15 19.05 -20.22 -24.88
CA LEU A 15 20.31 -19.55 -24.51
C LEU A 15 21.55 -20.33 -24.96
N LEU A 16 21.52 -21.66 -24.84
CA LEU A 16 22.64 -22.50 -25.24
C LEU A 16 22.81 -22.58 -26.78
N ALA A 17 21.75 -22.35 -27.52
CA ALA A 17 21.74 -22.36 -28.99
C ALA A 17 22.07 -20.98 -29.61
N ASP A 18 22.12 -19.91 -28.82
CA ASP A 18 22.43 -18.56 -29.30
C ASP A 18 23.94 -18.30 -29.22
N ASP A 19 24.65 -18.48 -30.35
CA ASP A 19 26.08 -18.22 -30.46
C ASP A 19 26.42 -16.72 -30.68
N SER A 20 25.45 -15.83 -30.60
CA SER A 20 25.70 -14.39 -30.78
C SER A 20 26.44 -13.77 -29.58
N PRO A 21 27.26 -12.74 -29.80
CA PRO A 21 28.05 -12.13 -28.72
C PRO A 21 27.20 -11.45 -27.66
N ASP A 22 25.92 -11.16 -27.94
CA ASP A 22 24.92 -10.51 -27.09
C ASP A 22 23.86 -11.50 -26.55
N ALA A 23 24.08 -12.79 -26.59
CA ALA A 23 23.14 -13.83 -26.15
C ALA A 23 22.73 -13.64 -24.67
N TYR A 24 23.69 -13.28 -23.81
CA TYR A 24 23.43 -13.04 -22.39
C TYR A 24 22.60 -11.78 -22.17
N GLU A 25 22.91 -10.67 -22.85
CA GLU A 25 22.17 -9.42 -22.80
C GLU A 25 20.72 -9.61 -23.26
N LYS A 26 20.48 -10.35 -24.34
CA LYS A 26 19.13 -10.71 -24.81
C LYS A 26 18.34 -11.50 -23.75
N ALA A 27 18.99 -12.44 -23.07
CA ALA A 27 18.36 -13.19 -21.99
C ALA A 27 17.99 -12.27 -20.81
N VAL A 28 18.87 -11.33 -20.44
CA VAL A 28 18.60 -10.33 -19.41
C VAL A 28 17.44 -9.41 -19.82
N ASP A 29 17.46 -8.88 -21.04
CA ASP A 29 16.39 -7.98 -21.53
C ASP A 29 15.03 -8.68 -21.55
N ARG A 30 15.00 -9.95 -21.95
CA ARG A 30 13.77 -10.76 -21.90
C ARG A 30 13.24 -10.92 -20.47
N LEU A 31 14.13 -11.14 -19.50
CA LEU A 31 13.74 -11.28 -18.08
C LEU A 31 13.29 -9.94 -17.48
N LEU A 32 13.93 -8.83 -17.85
CA LEU A 32 13.52 -7.49 -17.44
C LEU A 32 12.15 -7.10 -18.02
N ALA A 33 11.82 -7.57 -19.22
CA ALA A 33 10.51 -7.36 -19.85
C ALA A 33 9.40 -8.30 -19.31
N SER A 34 9.75 -9.27 -18.46
CA SER A 34 8.80 -10.22 -17.90
C SER A 34 7.93 -9.55 -16.83
N PRO A 35 6.60 -9.80 -16.80
CA PRO A 35 5.73 -9.29 -15.72
C PRO A 35 6.13 -9.81 -14.34
N HIS A 36 6.83 -10.95 -14.26
CA HIS A 36 7.36 -11.50 -13.01
C HIS A 36 8.51 -10.68 -12.42
N TYR A 37 9.14 -9.80 -13.21
CA TYR A 37 10.18 -8.89 -12.71
C TYR A 37 9.61 -7.98 -11.60
N GLY A 38 8.54 -7.25 -11.87
CA GLY A 38 7.92 -6.37 -10.88
C GLY A 38 7.40 -7.13 -9.66
N VAL A 39 6.82 -8.32 -9.86
CA VAL A 39 6.35 -9.17 -8.75
C VAL A 39 7.52 -9.56 -7.82
N HIS A 40 8.65 -9.98 -8.38
CA HIS A 40 9.81 -10.36 -7.58
C HIS A 40 10.49 -9.16 -6.92
N MET A 41 10.67 -8.08 -7.66
CA MET A 41 11.31 -6.86 -7.15
C MET A 41 10.46 -6.08 -6.16
N ALA A 42 9.14 -6.31 -6.15
CA ALA A 42 8.26 -5.72 -5.14
C ALA A 42 8.46 -6.31 -3.74
N LEU A 43 8.89 -7.57 -3.61
CA LEU A 43 8.98 -8.26 -2.30
C LEU A 43 9.77 -7.48 -1.24
N PRO A 44 11.03 -7.04 -1.49
CA PRO A 44 11.78 -6.27 -0.49
C PRO A 44 11.16 -4.90 -0.21
N TRP A 45 10.43 -4.31 -1.16
CA TRP A 45 9.71 -3.05 -0.94
C TRP A 45 8.47 -3.25 -0.09
N LEU A 46 7.71 -4.32 -0.32
CA LEU A 46 6.53 -4.69 0.48
C LEU A 46 6.94 -4.96 1.94
N ASP A 47 8.07 -5.66 2.16
CA ASP A 47 8.63 -5.87 3.49
C ASP A 47 9.00 -4.55 4.17
N ALA A 48 9.73 -3.67 3.46
CA ALA A 48 10.10 -2.35 3.98
C ALA A 48 8.89 -1.47 4.31
N ALA A 49 7.82 -1.59 3.52
CA ALA A 49 6.56 -0.91 3.74
C ALA A 49 5.64 -1.61 4.76
N ARG A 50 6.02 -2.78 5.28
CA ARG A 50 5.25 -3.61 6.22
C ARG A 50 3.86 -3.98 5.68
N TYR A 51 3.80 -4.30 4.38
CA TYR A 51 2.58 -4.74 3.72
C TYR A 51 1.99 -5.99 4.39
N SER A 52 0.68 -6.02 4.53
CA SER A 52 -0.09 -7.19 4.94
C SER A 52 -1.50 -7.14 4.37
N ASP A 53 -2.08 -8.31 4.08
CA ASP A 53 -3.48 -8.48 3.69
C ASP A 53 -4.41 -8.65 4.91
N SER A 54 -3.88 -8.43 6.12
CA SER A 54 -4.63 -8.47 7.38
C SER A 54 -4.33 -7.27 8.26
N SER A 55 -5.17 -7.00 9.26
CA SER A 55 -5.06 -5.81 10.13
C SER A 55 -3.93 -5.89 11.15
N GLY A 56 -3.47 -7.10 11.51
CA GLY A 56 -2.27 -7.33 12.31
C GLY A 56 -2.44 -7.23 13.83
N TYR A 57 -3.68 -7.24 14.33
CA TYR A 57 -4.01 -7.33 15.76
C TYR A 57 -4.71 -8.66 16.07
N GLN A 58 -5.25 -8.84 17.27
CA GLN A 58 -5.88 -10.09 17.68
C GLN A 58 -7.05 -10.49 16.79
N ALA A 59 -7.87 -9.54 16.39
CA ALA A 59 -9.00 -9.77 15.50
C ALA A 59 -8.59 -10.06 14.05
N ASP A 60 -7.45 -9.57 13.64
CA ASP A 60 -6.73 -9.80 12.37
C ASP A 60 -7.63 -9.96 11.13
N TRP A 61 -8.53 -9.02 10.94
CA TRP A 61 -9.47 -9.02 9.82
C TRP A 61 -8.76 -8.86 8.49
N GLU A 62 -9.37 -9.43 7.43
CA GLU A 62 -8.98 -9.21 6.04
C GLU A 62 -8.88 -7.71 5.73
N ARG A 63 -7.87 -7.33 4.95
CA ARG A 63 -7.54 -5.96 4.61
C ARG A 63 -7.31 -5.80 3.12
N TYR A 64 -8.02 -4.86 2.49
CA TYR A 64 -7.90 -4.58 1.07
C TYR A 64 -6.78 -3.59 0.80
N GLN A 65 -5.53 -4.06 0.94
CA GLN A 65 -4.33 -3.28 0.63
C GLN A 65 -3.68 -3.71 -0.69
N TRP A 66 -4.20 -4.77 -1.32
CA TRP A 66 -3.75 -5.28 -2.60
C TRP A 66 -3.70 -4.24 -3.72
N PRO A 67 -4.57 -3.17 -3.81
CA PRO A 67 -4.46 -2.20 -4.86
C PRO A 67 -3.15 -1.41 -4.81
N TRP A 68 -2.63 -1.14 -3.61
CA TRP A 68 -1.33 -0.51 -3.46
C TRP A 68 -0.19 -1.48 -3.83
N ARG A 69 -0.27 -2.76 -3.44
CA ARG A 69 0.70 -3.79 -3.85
C ARG A 69 0.78 -3.87 -5.36
N ASP A 70 -0.36 -3.96 -6.04
CA ASP A 70 -0.41 -4.06 -7.49
C ASP A 70 0.15 -2.81 -8.15
N TRP A 71 -0.14 -1.62 -7.61
CA TRP A 71 0.50 -0.38 -8.06
C TRP A 71 2.02 -0.43 -7.96
N VAL A 72 2.60 -0.99 -6.87
CA VAL A 72 4.05 -1.18 -6.72
C VAL A 72 4.60 -2.09 -7.80
N VAL A 73 3.95 -3.22 -8.07
CA VAL A 73 4.33 -4.17 -9.11
C VAL A 73 4.32 -3.51 -10.49
N ASP A 74 3.25 -2.78 -10.81
CA ASP A 74 3.09 -2.08 -12.09
C ASP A 74 4.13 -0.97 -12.28
N ALA A 75 4.41 -0.20 -11.22
CA ALA A 75 5.44 0.85 -11.23
C ALA A 75 6.84 0.27 -11.51
N LEU A 76 7.18 -0.87 -10.91
CA LEU A 76 8.45 -1.56 -11.14
C LEU A 76 8.53 -2.16 -12.54
N ASN A 77 7.45 -2.77 -13.05
CA ASN A 77 7.38 -3.28 -14.41
C ASN A 77 7.45 -2.16 -15.46
N ALA A 78 6.91 -0.98 -15.15
CA ALA A 78 7.01 0.21 -15.98
C ALA A 78 8.36 0.93 -15.86
N ASN A 79 9.30 0.42 -15.05
CA ASN A 79 10.58 1.05 -14.74
C ASN A 79 10.40 2.53 -14.31
N MET A 80 9.41 2.80 -13.45
CA MET A 80 9.12 4.15 -12.95
C MET A 80 10.37 4.74 -12.28
N PRO A 81 10.76 6.00 -12.59
CA PRO A 81 11.85 6.67 -11.90
C PRO A 81 11.64 6.67 -10.38
N PHE A 82 12.71 6.40 -9.62
CA PHE A 82 12.62 6.21 -8.17
C PHE A 82 12.14 7.46 -7.42
N ASP A 83 12.45 8.64 -7.91
CA ASP A 83 11.94 9.90 -7.38
C ASP A 83 10.43 10.03 -7.55
N GLN A 84 9.89 9.71 -8.74
CA GLN A 84 8.46 9.66 -8.98
C GLN A 84 7.79 8.60 -8.10
N PHE A 85 8.35 7.39 -8.05
CA PHE A 85 7.88 6.28 -7.23
C PHE A 85 7.78 6.67 -5.75
N THR A 86 8.76 7.41 -5.23
CA THR A 86 8.75 7.89 -3.84
C THR A 86 7.73 9.01 -3.63
N ILE A 87 7.70 10.02 -4.52
CA ILE A 87 6.80 11.17 -4.39
C ILE A 87 5.34 10.73 -4.43
N GLU A 88 4.99 9.82 -5.33
CA GLU A 88 3.62 9.33 -5.44
C GLU A 88 3.20 8.53 -4.21
N GLN A 89 4.07 7.72 -3.61
CA GLN A 89 3.76 6.97 -2.39
C GLN A 89 3.60 7.86 -1.16
N LEU A 90 4.39 8.89 -1.00
CA LEU A 90 4.32 9.77 0.16
C LEU A 90 3.24 10.85 0.03
N ALA A 91 2.98 11.33 -1.19
CA ALA A 91 2.20 12.53 -1.41
C ALA A 91 1.48 12.57 -2.79
N GLY A 92 1.16 11.42 -3.38
CA GLY A 92 0.49 11.34 -4.68
C GLY A 92 -0.86 12.06 -4.71
N ASP A 93 -1.58 12.07 -3.59
CA ASP A 93 -2.84 12.80 -3.40
C ASP A 93 -2.69 14.33 -3.44
N LEU A 94 -1.49 14.84 -3.20
CA LEU A 94 -1.17 16.28 -3.19
C LEU A 94 -0.62 16.80 -4.54
N LEU A 95 -0.46 15.92 -5.51
CA LEU A 95 -0.02 16.32 -6.85
C LEU A 95 -1.12 17.10 -7.58
N PRO A 96 -0.79 18.11 -8.38
CA PRO A 96 -1.78 18.84 -9.16
C PRO A 96 -2.55 17.92 -10.11
N GLY A 97 -3.88 17.88 -9.98
CA GLY A 97 -4.72 16.99 -10.79
C GLY A 97 -4.52 15.50 -10.50
N ALA A 98 -4.15 15.13 -9.26
CA ALA A 98 -3.83 13.79 -8.84
C ALA A 98 -4.76 12.71 -9.43
N THR A 99 -4.18 11.75 -10.15
CA THR A 99 -4.90 10.63 -10.74
C THR A 99 -5.37 9.63 -9.68
N ARG A 100 -6.19 8.67 -10.08
CA ARG A 100 -6.60 7.57 -9.20
C ARG A 100 -5.38 6.74 -8.77
N GLU A 101 -4.49 6.42 -9.68
CA GLU A 101 -3.28 5.63 -9.47
C GLU A 101 -2.33 6.33 -8.49
N GLN A 102 -2.14 7.65 -8.63
CA GLN A 102 -1.35 8.45 -7.70
C GLN A 102 -1.94 8.50 -6.28
N LYS A 103 -3.27 8.48 -6.18
CA LYS A 103 -3.94 8.33 -4.87
C LYS A 103 -3.74 6.94 -4.29
N ILE A 104 -3.86 5.87 -5.11
CA ILE A 104 -3.59 4.49 -4.69
C ILE A 104 -2.15 4.34 -4.19
N ALA A 105 -1.18 4.96 -4.85
CA ALA A 105 0.22 4.97 -4.43
C ALA A 105 0.40 5.38 -2.96
N THR A 106 -0.42 6.34 -2.48
CA THR A 106 -0.35 6.80 -1.08
C THR A 106 -0.74 5.74 -0.04
N GLY A 107 -1.24 4.58 -0.48
CA GLY A 107 -1.46 3.40 0.33
C GLY A 107 -0.23 2.95 1.10
N PHE A 108 1.00 3.33 0.65
CA PHE A 108 2.23 3.16 1.44
C PHE A 108 2.07 3.66 2.87
N ASN A 109 1.50 4.84 3.06
CA ASN A 109 1.26 5.46 4.37
C ASN A 109 0.11 4.80 5.15
N ARG A 110 -0.56 3.81 4.57
CA ARG A 110 -1.71 3.10 5.14
C ARG A 110 -1.39 1.66 5.52
N ASN A 111 -0.11 1.23 5.42
CA ASN A 111 0.34 -0.12 5.77
C ASN A 111 0.52 -0.35 7.27
N HIS A 112 0.34 0.67 8.13
CA HIS A 112 0.32 0.48 9.58
C HIS A 112 -0.78 -0.52 9.97
N ARG A 113 -0.61 -1.22 11.09
CA ARG A 113 -1.67 -2.06 11.66
C ARG A 113 -2.91 -1.22 11.98
N ILE A 114 -4.10 -1.81 11.83
CA ILE A 114 -5.37 -1.14 12.10
C ILE A 114 -6.09 -1.89 13.22
N ASN A 115 -6.48 -1.18 14.26
CA ASN A 115 -7.15 -1.74 15.42
C ASN A 115 -8.67 -1.57 15.35
N ASP A 116 -9.42 -2.64 15.70
CA ASP A 116 -10.87 -2.62 15.88
C ASP A 116 -11.31 -3.38 17.13
N GLU A 117 -10.38 -3.62 18.06
CA GLU A 117 -10.62 -4.42 19.26
C GLU A 117 -11.41 -3.66 20.32
N GLY A 118 -12.34 -4.39 20.97
CA GLY A 118 -13.10 -3.85 22.10
C GLY A 118 -12.20 -3.47 23.28
N GLY A 119 -12.43 -2.29 23.83
CA GLY A 119 -11.64 -1.76 24.95
C GLY A 119 -10.46 -0.90 24.53
N SER A 120 -10.13 -0.85 23.24
CA SER A 120 -9.13 0.07 22.69
C SER A 120 -9.63 1.51 22.67
N LEU A 121 -8.73 2.47 22.67
CA LEU A 121 -9.06 3.91 22.67
C LEU A 121 -8.68 4.56 21.34
N ASP A 122 -9.62 5.24 20.70
CA ASP A 122 -9.42 5.96 19.42
C ASP A 122 -8.18 6.87 19.48
N ALA A 123 -8.06 7.69 20.53
CA ALA A 123 -6.98 8.66 20.66
C ALA A 123 -5.60 8.04 20.75
N GLU A 124 -5.48 6.83 21.31
CA GLU A 124 -4.22 6.09 21.35
C GLU A 124 -3.80 5.67 19.95
N PHE A 125 -4.69 5.00 19.23
CA PHE A 125 -4.36 4.44 17.92
C PHE A 125 -4.25 5.53 16.83
N GLU A 126 -4.96 6.65 16.92
CA GLU A 126 -4.69 7.82 16.07
C GLU A 126 -3.23 8.28 16.18
N VAL A 127 -2.66 8.27 17.39
CA VAL A 127 -1.25 8.60 17.61
C VAL A 127 -0.34 7.50 17.06
N GLU A 128 -0.63 6.23 17.34
CA GLU A 128 0.18 5.09 16.89
C GLU A 128 0.30 5.04 15.36
N TYR A 129 -0.78 5.34 14.62
CA TYR A 129 -0.75 5.35 13.15
C TYR A 129 0.15 6.45 12.58
N VAL A 130 0.19 7.61 13.19
CA VAL A 130 1.09 8.68 12.78
C VAL A 130 2.53 8.39 13.17
N VAL A 131 2.77 7.85 14.37
CA VAL A 131 4.09 7.37 14.81
C VAL A 131 4.66 6.37 13.82
N ASP A 132 3.86 5.38 13.45
CA ASP A 132 4.23 4.34 12.49
C ASP A 132 4.66 4.93 11.12
N ARG A 133 3.96 5.95 10.61
CA ARG A 133 4.35 6.65 9.37
C ARG A 133 5.68 7.36 9.49
N VAL A 134 5.95 8.00 10.62
CA VAL A 134 7.25 8.66 10.88
C VAL A 134 8.37 7.64 10.93
N GLU A 135 8.18 6.58 11.68
CA GLU A 135 9.18 5.51 11.82
C GLU A 135 9.50 4.85 10.48
N THR A 136 8.44 4.51 9.70
CA THR A 136 8.63 3.89 8.39
C THR A 136 9.33 4.82 7.42
N THR A 137 8.87 6.07 7.32
CA THR A 137 9.49 7.06 6.42
C THR A 137 10.95 7.27 6.78
N SER A 138 11.26 7.42 8.07
CA SER A 138 12.63 7.59 8.54
C SER A 138 13.50 6.37 8.27
N THR A 139 12.98 5.17 8.48
CA THR A 139 13.72 3.93 8.25
C THR A 139 13.94 3.67 6.75
N VAL A 140 12.90 3.85 5.93
CA VAL A 140 12.93 3.50 4.51
C VAL A 140 13.83 4.44 3.72
N TRP A 141 13.74 5.74 3.92
CA TRP A 141 14.48 6.73 3.12
C TRP A 141 15.69 7.33 3.82
N LEU A 142 15.68 7.45 5.14
CA LEU A 142 16.78 8.09 5.87
C LEU A 142 17.68 7.08 6.59
N GLY A 143 17.26 5.81 6.74
CA GLY A 143 18.00 4.81 7.49
C GLY A 143 18.14 5.14 8.98
N LEU A 144 17.23 5.97 9.52
CA LEU A 144 17.22 6.43 10.91
C LEU A 144 16.19 5.65 11.73
N SER A 145 16.53 5.36 12.99
CA SER A 145 15.64 4.72 13.96
C SER A 145 14.85 5.76 14.77
N ALA A 146 14.09 6.64 14.08
CA ALA A 146 13.43 7.80 14.67
C ALA A 146 12.46 7.47 15.82
N GLY A 147 11.93 6.24 15.91
CA GLY A 147 10.96 5.83 16.93
C GLY A 147 11.42 6.03 18.37
N CYS A 148 12.72 5.90 18.66
CA CYS A 148 13.27 6.20 19.98
C CYS A 148 13.05 7.66 20.40
N ALA A 149 13.04 8.57 19.43
CA ALA A 149 12.86 10.00 19.65
C ALA A 149 11.40 10.38 20.00
N ARG A 150 10.46 9.47 19.89
CA ARG A 150 9.10 9.64 20.40
C ARG A 150 9.06 10.02 21.90
N CYS A 151 9.94 9.42 22.71
CA CYS A 151 9.89 9.55 24.16
C CYS A 151 10.97 10.46 24.77
N HIS A 152 12.13 10.54 24.11
CA HIS A 152 13.30 11.32 24.53
C HIS A 152 14.21 11.58 23.33
N ASP A 153 15.17 12.48 23.42
CA ASP A 153 16.16 12.67 22.35
C ASP A 153 16.86 11.36 22.02
N HIS A 154 17.03 11.07 20.72
CA HIS A 154 17.65 9.82 20.30
C HIS A 154 19.08 9.73 20.80
N LYS A 155 19.49 8.54 21.26
CA LYS A 155 20.80 8.37 21.89
C LYS A 155 21.97 8.50 20.89
N TYR A 156 21.76 8.03 19.66
CA TYR A 156 22.81 7.93 18.63
C TYR A 156 22.50 8.74 17.39
N ASP A 157 21.28 8.59 16.84
CA ASP A 157 20.86 9.34 15.67
C ASP A 157 20.62 10.81 16.05
N PRO A 158 20.96 11.75 15.17
CA PRO A 158 20.83 13.19 15.45
C PRO A 158 19.37 13.66 15.30
N VAL A 159 18.46 13.09 16.08
CA VAL A 159 17.03 13.41 16.11
C VAL A 159 16.59 13.63 17.56
N SER A 160 16.24 14.85 17.92
CA SER A 160 15.62 15.17 19.19
C SER A 160 14.15 14.76 19.25
N GLN A 161 13.58 14.67 20.45
CA GLN A 161 12.15 14.43 20.64
C GLN A 161 11.32 15.49 19.90
N ARG A 162 11.71 16.76 19.97
CA ARG A 162 11.05 17.85 19.26
C ARG A 162 11.03 17.61 17.74
N GLU A 163 12.14 17.21 17.16
CA GLU A 163 12.26 16.95 15.72
C GLU A 163 11.46 15.71 15.28
N PHE A 164 11.32 14.71 16.15
CA PHE A 164 10.38 13.63 15.91
C PHE A 164 8.95 14.14 15.73
N TYR A 165 8.48 15.04 16.63
CA TYR A 165 7.14 15.63 16.50
C TYR A 165 7.03 16.65 15.36
N GLN A 166 8.12 17.21 14.87
CA GLN A 166 8.13 17.98 13.62
C GLN A 166 7.91 17.07 12.41
N LEU A 167 8.54 15.90 12.34
CA LEU A 167 8.25 14.88 11.33
C LEU A 167 6.84 14.34 11.47
N TYR A 168 6.37 14.09 12.69
CA TYR A 168 5.01 13.67 13.00
C TYR A 168 3.96 14.64 12.44
N ALA A 169 4.21 15.94 12.51
CA ALA A 169 3.30 16.97 12.02
C ALA A 169 3.03 16.90 10.51
N TYR A 170 3.94 16.34 9.69
CA TYR A 170 3.69 16.08 8.27
C TYR A 170 2.58 15.06 8.03
N PHE A 171 2.35 14.15 8.98
CA PHE A 171 1.41 13.02 8.84
C PHE A 171 0.17 13.12 9.74
N ASN A 172 0.12 14.10 10.65
CA ASN A 172 -0.96 14.27 11.63
C ASN A 172 -2.17 15.04 11.06
N ASN A 173 -2.47 14.87 9.79
CA ASN A 173 -3.51 15.62 9.09
C ASN A 173 -4.47 14.72 8.28
N VAL A 174 -4.48 13.42 8.57
CA VAL A 174 -5.37 12.45 7.90
C VAL A 174 -6.66 12.30 8.67
N PRO A 175 -7.85 12.36 8.00
CA PRO A 175 -9.14 12.18 8.65
C PRO A 175 -9.46 10.71 8.94
N GLU A 176 -8.61 10.04 9.70
CA GLU A 176 -8.76 8.65 10.13
C GLU A 176 -9.19 8.57 11.59
N LYS A 177 -9.68 7.39 11.97
CA LYS A 177 -9.99 7.02 13.35
C LYS A 177 -8.99 5.99 13.84
N GLY A 178 -8.73 5.98 15.14
CA GLY A 178 -7.87 4.98 15.75
C GLY A 178 -8.50 3.59 15.78
N ILE A 179 -9.83 3.50 15.84
CA ILE A 179 -10.56 2.22 15.83
C ILE A 179 -11.43 2.18 14.58
N ASP A 180 -11.02 1.36 13.60
CA ASP A 180 -11.70 1.13 12.32
C ASP A 180 -11.22 -0.19 11.71
N GLY A 181 -11.66 -0.56 10.52
CA GLY A 181 -11.04 -1.63 9.72
C GLY A 181 -11.82 -2.93 9.59
N ARG A 182 -13.00 -3.06 10.20
CA ARG A 182 -13.81 -4.31 10.17
C ARG A 182 -14.28 -4.78 8.80
N LYS A 183 -14.14 -3.96 7.75
CA LYS A 183 -14.69 -4.27 6.42
C LYS A 183 -13.61 -4.17 5.33
N GLY A 184 -12.43 -4.72 5.60
CA GLY A 184 -11.35 -4.76 4.64
C GLY A 184 -10.51 -3.47 4.55
N GLY A 185 -10.85 -2.42 5.31
CA GLY A 185 -10.07 -1.18 5.34
C GLY A 185 -10.67 -0.10 6.20
N ALA A 186 -9.85 0.90 6.51
CA ALA A 186 -10.20 2.08 7.29
C ALA A 186 -10.24 3.34 6.41
N LYS A 187 -11.14 4.28 6.74
CA LYS A 187 -11.18 5.58 6.05
C LYS A 187 -9.89 6.37 6.32
N PRO A 188 -9.46 7.25 5.38
CA PRO A 188 -10.04 7.49 4.06
C PRO A 188 -9.71 6.39 3.03
N PHE A 189 -10.63 6.13 2.12
CA PHE A 189 -10.44 5.23 0.98
C PHE A 189 -11.17 5.77 -0.27
N ILE A 190 -10.76 5.27 -1.43
CA ILE A 190 -11.47 5.45 -2.71
C ILE A 190 -12.05 4.12 -3.18
N GLU A 191 -13.18 4.16 -3.88
CA GLU A 191 -13.73 2.99 -4.55
C GLU A 191 -12.94 2.74 -5.84
N ILE A 192 -12.62 1.46 -6.07
CA ILE A 192 -11.96 0.99 -7.29
C ILE A 192 -12.79 -0.11 -7.93
N PRO A 193 -12.80 -0.24 -9.26
CA PRO A 193 -13.41 -1.38 -9.92
C PRO A 193 -12.67 -2.67 -9.54
N ASN A 194 -13.40 -3.72 -9.24
CA ASN A 194 -12.86 -5.07 -9.16
C ASN A 194 -13.16 -5.74 -10.51
N GLU A 195 -12.24 -5.61 -11.46
CA GLU A 195 -12.41 -6.10 -12.83
C GLU A 195 -12.54 -7.62 -12.89
N GLU A 196 -11.85 -8.36 -12.00
CA GLU A 196 -11.98 -9.80 -11.91
C GLU A 196 -13.39 -10.20 -11.46
N ALA A 197 -13.90 -9.58 -10.40
CA ALA A 197 -15.27 -9.85 -9.95
C ALA A 197 -16.32 -9.47 -11.01
N VAL A 198 -16.09 -8.41 -11.77
CA VAL A 198 -16.97 -8.00 -12.88
C VAL A 198 -16.94 -9.05 -14.01
N LYS A 199 -15.75 -9.51 -14.39
CA LYS A 199 -15.56 -10.55 -15.42
C LYS A 199 -16.15 -11.89 -14.99
N GLU A 200 -15.87 -12.32 -13.77
CA GLU A 200 -16.40 -13.56 -13.21
C GLU A 200 -17.92 -13.53 -13.12
N LEU A 201 -18.50 -12.40 -12.69
CA LEU A 201 -19.95 -12.22 -12.63
C LEU A 201 -20.61 -12.41 -13.99
N ALA A 202 -20.01 -11.91 -15.07
CA ALA A 202 -20.51 -12.12 -16.42
C ALA A 202 -20.47 -13.60 -16.82
N GLY A 203 -19.37 -14.31 -16.49
CA GLY A 203 -19.23 -15.76 -16.73
C GLY A 203 -20.25 -16.59 -15.96
N VAL A 204 -20.43 -16.31 -14.68
CA VAL A 204 -21.38 -17.04 -13.82
C VAL A 204 -22.81 -16.80 -14.28
N ARG A 205 -23.19 -15.60 -14.70
CA ARG A 205 -24.52 -15.29 -15.26
C ARG A 205 -24.77 -16.06 -16.55
N GLU A 206 -23.78 -16.18 -17.43
CA GLU A 206 -23.88 -16.96 -18.65
C GLU A 206 -24.05 -18.44 -18.33
N ARG A 207 -23.27 -18.99 -17.40
CA ARG A 207 -23.38 -20.40 -16.97
C ARG A 207 -24.75 -20.71 -16.39
N ILE A 208 -25.36 -19.81 -15.61
CA ILE A 208 -26.74 -20.01 -15.12
C ILE A 208 -27.74 -20.12 -16.28
N ARG A 209 -27.63 -19.23 -17.28
CA ARG A 209 -28.54 -19.30 -18.45
C ARG A 209 -28.45 -20.64 -19.17
N GLN A 210 -27.23 -21.15 -19.35
CA GLN A 210 -27.01 -22.47 -19.95
C GLN A 210 -27.56 -23.62 -19.05
N ALA A 211 -27.28 -23.57 -17.75
CA ALA A 211 -27.77 -24.57 -16.81
C ALA A 211 -29.30 -24.61 -16.71
N GLU A 212 -29.96 -23.44 -16.75
CA GLU A 212 -31.43 -23.36 -16.76
C GLU A 212 -32.04 -23.94 -18.05
N ALA A 213 -31.39 -23.76 -19.20
CA ALA A 213 -31.81 -24.37 -20.47
C ALA A 213 -31.62 -25.90 -20.42
N GLU A 214 -30.45 -26.39 -20.00
CA GLU A 214 -30.14 -27.80 -19.83
C GLU A 214 -31.11 -28.48 -18.85
N GLN A 215 -31.48 -27.78 -17.78
CA GLN A 215 -32.44 -28.31 -16.78
C GLN A 215 -33.81 -28.54 -17.39
N LYS A 216 -34.33 -27.57 -18.17
CA LYS A 216 -35.62 -27.72 -18.85
C LYS A 216 -35.61 -28.91 -19.81
N GLU A 217 -34.52 -29.09 -20.56
CA GLU A 217 -34.37 -30.26 -21.45
C GLU A 217 -34.31 -31.58 -20.69
N ALA A 218 -33.59 -31.65 -19.56
CA ALA A 218 -33.50 -32.82 -18.71
C ALA A 218 -34.84 -33.16 -18.07
N GLU A 219 -35.62 -32.20 -17.64
CA GLU A 219 -37.00 -32.39 -17.14
C GLU A 219 -37.91 -32.92 -18.22
N ALA A 220 -37.91 -32.36 -19.41
CA ALA A 220 -38.69 -32.82 -20.55
C ALA A 220 -38.33 -34.27 -20.99
N ALA A 221 -37.05 -34.64 -20.82
CA ALA A 221 -36.55 -36.00 -21.15
C ALA A 221 -36.72 -37.01 -20.01
N GLY A 222 -37.34 -36.64 -18.89
CA GLY A 222 -37.53 -37.54 -17.71
C GLY A 222 -36.24 -37.93 -16.99
N LYS A 223 -35.13 -37.13 -17.13
CA LYS A 223 -33.82 -37.37 -16.51
C LYS A 223 -33.73 -36.68 -15.13
N GLY A 224 -34.49 -37.19 -14.14
CA GLY A 224 -34.58 -36.62 -12.79
C GLY A 224 -33.21 -36.30 -12.12
N PRO A 225 -32.29 -37.30 -12.01
CA PRO A 225 -30.99 -37.04 -11.35
C PRO A 225 -30.15 -35.93 -12.00
N ARG A 226 -30.23 -35.77 -13.34
CA ARG A 226 -29.54 -34.67 -14.06
C ARG A 226 -30.18 -33.31 -13.76
N SER A 227 -31.52 -33.28 -13.73
CA SER A 227 -32.24 -32.04 -13.37
C SER A 227 -31.92 -31.60 -11.94
N ASP A 228 -31.83 -32.53 -10.98
CA ASP A 228 -31.54 -32.21 -9.58
C ASP A 228 -30.11 -31.67 -9.42
N ALA A 229 -29.13 -32.26 -10.09
CA ALA A 229 -27.74 -31.73 -10.09
C ALA A 229 -27.66 -30.31 -10.66
N LEU A 230 -28.40 -30.03 -11.74
CA LEU A 230 -28.45 -28.68 -12.32
C LEU A 230 -29.17 -27.68 -11.41
N LYS A 231 -30.17 -28.08 -10.63
CA LYS A 231 -30.79 -27.24 -9.60
C LYS A 231 -29.80 -26.81 -8.53
N GLU A 232 -28.99 -27.77 -8.02
CA GLU A 232 -27.96 -27.47 -7.03
C GLU A 232 -26.90 -26.51 -7.60
N GLU A 233 -26.46 -26.74 -8.84
CA GLU A 233 -25.51 -25.85 -9.53
C GLU A 233 -26.06 -24.41 -9.67
N ILE A 234 -27.30 -24.25 -10.10
CA ILE A 234 -27.97 -22.99 -10.25
C ILE A 234 -28.12 -22.28 -8.90
N GLU A 235 -28.46 -22.99 -7.85
CA GLU A 235 -28.61 -22.42 -6.50
C GLU A 235 -27.28 -21.93 -5.96
N TRP A 236 -26.20 -22.72 -6.12
CA TRP A 236 -24.84 -22.29 -5.76
C TRP A 236 -24.43 -21.06 -6.55
N ALA A 237 -24.61 -21.07 -7.87
CA ALA A 237 -24.23 -19.95 -8.72
C ALA A 237 -25.00 -18.67 -8.39
N ARG A 238 -26.29 -18.76 -8.02
CA ARG A 238 -27.07 -17.61 -7.56
C ARG A 238 -26.57 -17.03 -6.24
N LYS A 239 -26.09 -17.88 -5.31
CA LYS A 239 -25.43 -17.43 -4.06
C LYS A 239 -24.11 -16.75 -4.39
N HIS A 240 -23.35 -17.32 -5.33
CA HIS A 240 -22.06 -16.75 -5.76
C HIS A 240 -22.24 -15.41 -6.48
N ILE A 241 -23.26 -15.25 -7.33
CA ILE A 241 -23.61 -13.93 -7.92
C ILE A 241 -23.82 -12.87 -6.85
N LYS A 242 -24.58 -13.17 -5.79
CA LYS A 242 -24.82 -12.21 -4.70
C LYS A 242 -23.52 -11.82 -3.99
N TRP A 243 -22.56 -12.73 -3.88
CA TRP A 243 -21.24 -12.43 -3.33
C TRP A 243 -20.44 -11.56 -4.30
N LEU A 244 -20.39 -11.91 -5.58
CA LEU A 244 -19.71 -11.11 -6.61
C LEU A 244 -20.28 -9.69 -6.71
N GLU A 245 -21.61 -9.52 -6.73
CA GLU A 245 -22.27 -8.22 -6.77
C GLU A 245 -21.90 -7.32 -5.58
N ARG A 246 -21.65 -7.89 -4.40
CA ARG A 246 -21.16 -7.14 -3.24
C ARG A 246 -19.69 -6.75 -3.36
N ASN A 247 -18.91 -7.53 -4.11
CA ASN A 247 -17.47 -7.39 -4.26
C ASN A 247 -17.05 -6.78 -5.61
N GLN A 248 -17.99 -6.28 -6.43
CA GLN A 248 -17.70 -5.57 -7.68
C GLN A 248 -16.88 -4.30 -7.48
N LYS A 249 -16.96 -3.72 -6.30
CA LYS A 249 -16.22 -2.56 -5.91
C LYS A 249 -15.21 -2.96 -4.84
N GLY A 250 -13.95 -2.85 -5.19
CA GLY A 250 -12.86 -2.84 -4.23
C GLY A 250 -12.73 -1.46 -3.58
N MET A 251 -11.91 -1.39 -2.56
CA MET A 251 -11.50 -0.12 -1.96
C MET A 251 -9.98 -0.07 -1.92
N ALA A 252 -9.43 1.15 -2.07
CA ALA A 252 -8.02 1.40 -1.80
C ALA A 252 -7.93 2.42 -0.68
N MET A 253 -7.24 2.07 0.40
CA MET A 253 -6.94 3.04 1.46
C MET A 253 -5.90 4.03 0.94
N VAL A 254 -6.20 5.31 1.08
CA VAL A 254 -5.39 6.41 0.52
C VAL A 254 -5.11 7.45 1.59
N MET A 255 -4.18 8.35 1.31
CA MET A 255 -4.02 9.58 2.07
C MET A 255 -4.98 10.65 1.56
N VAL A 256 -5.47 11.44 2.49
CA VAL A 256 -6.24 12.67 2.25
C VAL A 256 -5.88 13.63 3.37
N GLU A 257 -5.62 14.89 3.06
CA GLU A 257 -5.39 15.89 4.10
C GLU A 257 -6.68 16.56 4.56
N MET A 258 -6.78 16.76 5.85
CA MET A 258 -7.85 17.58 6.42
C MET A 258 -7.66 19.05 6.03
N PRO A 259 -8.75 19.78 5.71
CA PRO A 259 -8.66 21.23 5.45
C PRO A 259 -8.04 22.03 6.61
N ASN A 260 -8.28 21.56 7.84
CA ASN A 260 -7.69 22.11 9.07
C ASN A 260 -6.91 20.98 9.76
N PRO A 261 -5.58 20.94 9.63
CA PRO A 261 -4.75 19.95 10.29
C PRO A 261 -4.91 19.94 11.80
N ARG A 262 -4.83 18.77 12.42
CA ARG A 262 -4.81 18.66 13.89
C ARG A 262 -3.56 19.37 14.44
N PRO A 263 -3.66 20.12 15.56
CA PRO A 263 -2.49 20.64 16.22
C PRO A 263 -1.61 19.48 16.71
N THR A 264 -0.32 19.56 16.43
CA THR A 264 0.68 18.61 16.93
C THR A 264 1.33 19.15 18.19
N TYR A 265 1.48 18.30 19.20
CA TYR A 265 2.15 18.60 20.46
C TYR A 265 3.21 17.55 20.76
N ILE A 266 4.21 17.90 21.54
CA ILE A 266 5.12 16.91 22.13
C ILE A 266 4.33 16.09 23.15
N LEU A 267 4.37 14.78 23.02
CA LEU A 267 3.78 13.87 24.00
C LEU A 267 4.85 13.50 25.05
N LYS A 268 4.60 13.85 26.33
CA LYS A 268 5.55 13.55 27.40
C LYS A 268 5.76 12.06 27.50
N ARG A 269 7.00 11.61 27.32
CA ARG A 269 7.38 10.18 27.24
C ARG A 269 6.60 9.38 26.20
N GLY A 270 6.14 10.04 25.12
CA GLY A 270 5.35 9.39 24.08
C GLY A 270 3.91 9.05 24.46
N ASP A 271 3.44 9.47 25.63
CA ASP A 271 2.10 9.17 26.16
C ASP A 271 1.05 10.09 25.52
N TYR A 272 0.12 9.50 24.77
CA TYR A 272 -0.96 10.22 24.08
C TYR A 272 -1.87 11.02 25.03
N GLN A 273 -1.95 10.64 26.30
CA GLN A 273 -2.74 11.33 27.32
C GLN A 273 -2.04 12.57 27.89
N GLN A 274 -0.74 12.75 27.60
CA GLN A 274 0.08 13.81 28.18
C GLN A 274 0.67 14.76 27.11
N PRO A 275 -0.16 15.39 26.26
CA PRO A 275 0.34 16.38 25.29
C PRO A 275 0.81 17.66 26.00
N ASP A 276 2.00 18.12 25.66
CA ASP A 276 2.48 19.44 26.10
C ASP A 276 1.86 20.54 25.23
N LYS A 277 0.78 21.13 25.71
CA LYS A 277 0.02 22.16 25.00
C LYS A 277 0.63 23.56 25.08
N SER A 278 1.83 23.69 25.63
CA SER A 278 2.51 25.01 25.70
C SER A 278 2.91 25.55 24.33
N GLU A 279 3.13 24.66 23.35
CA GLU A 279 3.52 25.04 21.99
C GLU A 279 2.93 24.06 20.97
N VAL A 280 2.42 24.60 19.84
CA VAL A 280 2.04 23.80 18.67
C VAL A 280 3.27 23.57 17.79
N ILE A 281 3.61 22.30 17.59
CA ILE A 281 4.73 21.89 16.76
C ILE A 281 4.32 21.94 15.28
N LYS A 282 5.11 22.64 14.47
CA LYS A 282 4.93 22.74 13.02
C LYS A 282 5.80 21.71 12.29
N PRO A 283 5.39 21.25 11.09
CA PRO A 283 6.24 20.38 10.26
C PRO A 283 7.61 21.04 9.99
N ALA A 284 8.69 20.29 10.21
CA ALA A 284 10.05 20.69 9.86
C ALA A 284 10.94 19.45 9.73
N LEU A 285 12.09 19.60 9.07
CA LEU A 285 13.14 18.58 9.01
C LEU A 285 13.94 18.58 10.33
N PRO A 286 14.58 17.46 10.70
CA PRO A 286 15.60 17.45 11.75
C PRO A 286 16.72 18.44 11.40
N GLY A 287 17.18 19.22 12.39
CA GLY A 287 18.10 20.33 12.21
C GLY A 287 19.43 19.96 11.58
N VAL A 288 19.86 18.70 11.74
CA VAL A 288 21.06 18.16 11.07
C VAL A 288 20.97 18.23 9.53
N PHE A 289 19.76 18.24 8.97
CA PHE A 289 19.52 18.37 7.52
C PHE A 289 19.24 19.80 7.06
N GLY A 290 19.25 20.76 7.97
CA GLY A 290 18.88 22.13 7.69
C GLY A 290 17.36 22.35 7.60
N SER A 291 16.96 23.34 6.83
CA SER A 291 15.55 23.69 6.63
C SER A 291 15.02 23.17 5.30
N LEU A 292 13.73 22.89 5.25
CA LEU A 292 13.06 22.62 3.97
C LEU A 292 13.22 23.83 3.04
N PRO A 293 13.67 23.66 1.77
CA PRO A 293 13.80 24.76 0.82
C PRO A 293 12.50 25.57 0.69
N GLU A 294 12.60 26.89 0.65
CA GLU A 294 11.44 27.81 0.55
C GLU A 294 10.61 27.59 -0.73
N SER A 295 11.23 27.02 -1.77
CA SER A 295 10.55 26.65 -3.02
C SER A 295 9.61 25.44 -2.87
N LEU A 296 9.69 24.68 -1.77
CA LEU A 296 8.88 23.50 -1.50
C LEU A 296 7.75 23.83 -0.51
N PRO A 297 6.56 23.28 -0.72
CA PRO A 297 5.46 23.46 0.23
C PRO A 297 5.76 22.73 1.55
N ASN A 298 5.45 23.35 2.68
CA ASN A 298 5.70 22.72 3.98
C ASN A 298 4.60 21.71 4.36
N ASN A 299 4.51 20.63 3.56
CA ASN A 299 3.61 19.51 3.72
C ASN A 299 4.28 18.20 3.25
N ARG A 300 3.55 17.07 3.17
CA ARG A 300 4.06 15.77 2.72
C ARG A 300 4.70 15.82 1.32
N LEU A 301 4.17 16.64 0.40
CA LEU A 301 4.74 16.78 -0.93
C LEU A 301 6.12 17.45 -0.89
N GLY A 302 6.29 18.49 -0.07
CA GLY A 302 7.59 19.11 0.13
C GLY A 302 8.59 18.15 0.78
N LEU A 303 8.17 17.41 1.80
CA LEU A 303 8.99 16.36 2.41
C LEU A 303 9.42 15.30 1.38
N ALA A 304 8.49 14.78 0.58
CA ALA A 304 8.79 13.79 -0.44
C ALA A 304 9.78 14.30 -1.51
N ARG A 305 9.60 15.52 -1.97
CA ARG A 305 10.53 16.17 -2.92
C ARG A 305 11.91 16.41 -2.31
N TRP A 306 11.97 16.82 -1.05
CA TRP A 306 13.24 16.96 -0.34
C TRP A 306 13.97 15.63 -0.17
N LEU A 307 13.25 14.55 0.16
CA LEU A 307 13.83 13.20 0.25
C LEU A 307 14.52 12.78 -1.05
N MET A 308 14.02 13.21 -2.20
CA MET A 308 14.59 12.93 -3.53
C MET A 308 15.49 14.05 -4.03
N GLY A 309 15.63 15.13 -3.28
CA GLY A 309 16.46 16.28 -3.64
C GLY A 309 17.95 16.07 -3.35
N PRO A 310 18.81 16.85 -4.01
CA PRO A 310 20.27 16.74 -3.85
C PRO A 310 20.76 17.15 -2.47
N GLU A 311 19.97 17.91 -1.71
CA GLU A 311 20.33 18.33 -0.35
C GLU A 311 20.18 17.18 0.67
N ASN A 312 19.47 16.12 0.35
CA ASN A 312 19.35 14.96 1.24
C ASN A 312 20.53 14.00 1.06
N PRO A 313 21.42 13.85 2.07
CA PRO A 313 22.61 13.04 1.93
C PRO A 313 22.36 11.54 2.11
N LEU A 314 21.17 11.13 2.57
CA LEU A 314 20.93 9.77 3.06
C LEU A 314 20.22 8.88 2.06
N THR A 315 19.16 9.33 1.42
CA THR A 315 18.27 8.42 0.64
C THR A 315 19.03 7.60 -0.40
N ALA A 316 19.90 8.22 -1.20
CA ALA A 316 20.66 7.49 -2.21
C ALA A 316 21.55 6.41 -1.59
N ARG A 317 22.18 6.68 -0.45
CA ARG A 317 23.01 5.72 0.29
C ARG A 317 22.19 4.59 0.88
N VAL A 318 21.03 4.89 1.46
CA VAL A 318 20.15 3.89 2.08
C VAL A 318 19.65 2.91 1.02
N ILE A 319 19.17 3.44 -0.12
CA ILE A 319 18.64 2.62 -1.20
C ILE A 319 19.75 1.78 -1.88
N ALA A 320 20.95 2.34 -2.05
CA ALA A 320 22.07 1.59 -2.63
C ALA A 320 22.58 0.45 -1.72
N ASN A 321 22.27 0.48 -0.43
CA ASN A 321 22.65 -0.55 0.55
C ASN A 321 21.58 -1.61 0.79
N ARG A 322 20.41 -1.47 0.21
CA ARG A 322 19.30 -2.44 0.32
C ARG A 322 19.24 -3.36 -0.90
#